data_3dc24c5f90e7e40ac1dbb5d0b3b13ebb
#
_entry.id   3dc24c5f90e7e40ac1dbb5d0b3b13ebb
#
_cell.length_a   1.000
_cell.length_b   1.000
_cell.length_c   1.000
_cell.angle_alpha   90.00
_cell.angle_beta   90.00
_cell.angle_gamma   90.00
#
_symmetry.space_group_name_H-M   'P 1'
#
loop_
_entity.id
_entity.type
_entity.pdbx_description
1 polymer ?
#
loop_
_entity_poly.entity_id
_entity_poly.type
_entity_poly.pdbx_seq_one_letter_code
_entity_poly.pdbx_strand_id
1 'polypeptide(L)'
;VEVTAVRQETAGPVRVTYRDEDGGEHELWADAVLGCDGANSLTREAIGGVWEDLRFEERWKVIDAETTGPVRCWEGVDQVCDPARPGTFMRVNETRYRWEFRLRDGQETVRELIAPWLPPSYAGDFEVVRETQYTFRARLADRWRGGRAFLLGDAPHLTPPFVGQGLCSGLRDAY
;
A
#
# COMPACT_ATOMS: atom_id res chain seq x y z
N VAL A 1 -7.05 17.77 9.10
CA VAL A 1 -8.28 17.28 9.74
C VAL A 1 -8.15 15.79 9.99
N GLU A 2 -8.44 15.32 11.20
CA GLU A 2 -8.38 13.94 11.63
C GLU A 2 -9.76 13.45 12.08
N VAL A 3 -10.29 12.40 11.45
CA VAL A 3 -11.52 11.75 11.94
C VAL A 3 -11.19 10.91 13.17
N THR A 4 -11.91 11.17 14.28
CA THR A 4 -11.67 10.53 15.58
C THR A 4 -12.76 9.52 15.95
N ALA A 5 -13.96 9.63 15.38
CA ALA A 5 -15.03 8.66 15.58
C ALA A 5 -16.04 8.66 14.43
N VAL A 6 -16.59 7.46 14.16
CA VAL A 6 -17.74 7.24 13.30
C VAL A 6 -18.78 6.49 14.12
N ARG A 7 -19.98 7.04 14.26
CA ARG A 7 -21.05 6.44 15.06
C ARG A 7 -22.36 6.48 14.30
N GLN A 8 -23.05 5.37 14.31
CA GLN A 8 -24.39 5.27 13.74
C GLN A 8 -25.36 4.76 14.80
N GLU A 9 -26.45 5.48 14.99
CA GLU A 9 -27.59 5.01 15.74
C GLU A 9 -28.48 4.13 14.86
N THR A 10 -29.34 3.31 15.45
CA THR A 10 -30.10 2.22 14.79
C THR A 10 -30.92 2.69 13.57
N ALA A 11 -31.30 3.96 13.53
CA ALA A 11 -31.98 4.59 12.39
C ALA A 11 -31.57 6.07 12.34
N GLY A 12 -30.99 6.51 11.22
CA GLY A 12 -30.66 7.92 11.08
C GLY A 12 -29.32 8.15 10.36
N PRO A 13 -28.90 9.41 10.28
CA PRO A 13 -27.60 9.77 9.71
C PRO A 13 -26.45 9.25 10.56
N VAL A 14 -25.29 9.14 9.94
CA VAL A 14 -24.04 8.77 10.61
C VAL A 14 -23.41 10.02 11.19
N ARG A 15 -23.02 9.97 12.46
CA ARG A 15 -22.27 11.01 13.12
C ARG A 15 -20.77 10.74 12.95
N VAL A 16 -20.07 11.72 12.42
CA VAL A 16 -18.61 11.73 12.27
C VAL A 16 -18.04 12.81 13.17
N THR A 17 -17.18 12.41 14.10
CA THR A 17 -16.41 13.36 14.93
C THR A 17 -15.03 13.51 14.32
N TYR A 18 -14.57 14.74 14.22
CA TYR A 18 -13.25 15.03 13.69
C TYR A 18 -12.57 16.17 14.45
N ARG A 19 -11.24 16.19 14.39
CA ARG A 19 -10.40 17.27 14.92
C ARG A 19 -9.82 18.09 13.78
N ASP A 20 -9.91 19.40 13.90
CA ASP A 20 -9.30 20.32 12.96
C ASP A 20 -7.79 20.50 13.21
N GLU A 21 -7.13 21.36 12.42
CA GLU A 21 -5.69 21.63 12.51
C GLU A 21 -5.32 22.39 13.80
N ASP A 22 -6.27 23.11 14.38
CA ASP A 22 -6.09 23.85 15.65
C ASP A 22 -6.39 23.00 16.87
N GLY A 23 -6.79 21.72 16.68
CA GLY A 23 -7.13 20.76 17.71
C GLY A 23 -8.57 20.86 18.22
N GLY A 24 -9.41 21.70 17.60
CA GLY A 24 -10.83 21.81 17.89
C GLY A 24 -11.59 20.54 17.48
N GLU A 25 -12.49 20.06 18.36
CA GLU A 25 -13.35 18.90 18.07
C GLU A 25 -14.68 19.37 17.47
N HIS A 26 -15.09 18.72 16.39
CA HIS A 26 -16.29 19.03 15.63
C HIS A 26 -17.10 17.79 15.31
N GLU A 27 -18.38 17.97 15.03
CA GLU A 27 -19.28 16.90 14.60
C GLU A 27 -19.90 17.23 13.24
N LEU A 28 -20.03 16.22 12.41
CA LEU A 28 -20.69 16.23 11.12
C LEU A 28 -21.72 15.10 11.05
N TRP A 29 -22.89 15.38 10.51
CA TRP A 29 -23.93 14.37 10.25
C TRP A 29 -24.01 14.13 8.74
N ALA A 30 -23.94 12.86 8.35
CA ALA A 30 -23.96 12.45 6.96
C ALA A 30 -25.00 11.35 6.71
N ASP A 31 -25.60 11.36 5.52
CA ASP A 31 -26.53 10.30 5.11
C ASP A 31 -25.81 8.96 4.87
N ALA A 32 -24.54 9.01 4.50
CA ALA A 32 -23.67 7.85 4.37
C ALA A 32 -22.22 8.24 4.62
N VAL A 33 -21.39 7.28 5.03
CA VAL A 33 -19.94 7.41 5.19
C VAL A 33 -19.26 6.37 4.32
N LEU A 34 -18.30 6.81 3.52
CA LEU A 34 -17.40 5.97 2.73
C LEU A 34 -16.04 5.93 3.41
N GLY A 35 -15.73 4.83 4.06
CA GLY A 35 -14.47 4.59 4.75
C GLY A 35 -13.38 4.20 3.76
N CYS A 36 -12.67 5.20 3.23
CA CYS A 36 -11.47 5.04 2.40
C CYS A 36 -10.20 5.29 3.25
N ASP A 37 -10.24 4.91 4.51
CA ASP A 37 -9.29 5.28 5.57
C ASP A 37 -8.17 4.25 5.79
N GLY A 38 -7.98 3.36 4.79
CA GLY A 38 -6.80 2.52 4.64
C GLY A 38 -6.74 1.33 5.61
N ALA A 39 -5.57 0.71 5.69
CA ALA A 39 -5.33 -0.53 6.44
C ALA A 39 -5.72 -0.46 7.92
N ASN A 40 -5.58 0.71 8.54
CA ASN A 40 -5.91 0.95 9.94
C ASN A 40 -7.27 1.63 10.10
N SER A 41 -8.22 1.27 9.25
CA SER A 41 -9.53 1.90 9.13
C SER A 41 -10.30 1.99 10.45
N LEU A 42 -10.52 3.22 10.88
CA LEU A 42 -11.41 3.55 11.99
C LEU A 42 -12.87 3.24 11.63
N THR A 43 -13.25 3.43 10.35
CA THR A 43 -14.60 3.11 9.87
C THR A 43 -14.86 1.60 9.97
N ARG A 44 -13.87 0.74 9.64
CA ARG A 44 -13.99 -0.72 9.81
C ARG A 44 -14.24 -1.08 11.26
N GLU A 45 -13.46 -0.52 12.18
CA GLU A 45 -13.66 -0.74 13.63
C GLU A 45 -15.03 -0.25 14.09
N ALA A 46 -15.46 0.92 13.62
CA ALA A 46 -16.74 1.51 13.99
C ALA A 46 -17.96 0.66 13.58
N ILE A 47 -17.86 -0.06 12.45
CA ILE A 47 -18.91 -1.01 12.01
C ILE A 47 -18.75 -2.39 12.64
N GLY A 48 -17.75 -2.60 13.50
CA GLY A 48 -17.44 -3.88 14.12
C GLY A 48 -16.87 -4.91 13.14
N GLY A 49 -16.22 -4.45 12.08
CA GLY A 49 -15.53 -5.29 11.10
C GLY A 49 -14.20 -5.78 11.65
N VAL A 50 -13.92 -7.06 11.45
CA VAL A 50 -12.65 -7.69 11.84
C VAL A 50 -11.93 -8.25 10.63
N TRP A 51 -10.60 -8.35 10.73
CA TRP A 51 -9.79 -8.94 9.69
C TRP A 51 -9.88 -10.47 9.70
N GLU A 52 -10.21 -11.04 8.56
CA GLU A 52 -9.86 -12.41 8.22
C GLU A 52 -8.45 -12.42 7.66
N ASP A 53 -7.52 -13.11 8.32
CA ASP A 53 -6.14 -13.24 7.89
C ASP A 53 -6.01 -14.43 6.93
N LEU A 54 -5.67 -14.15 5.68
CA LEU A 54 -5.50 -15.16 4.64
C LEU A 54 -4.14 -15.88 4.73
N ARG A 55 -3.40 -15.68 5.82
CA ARG A 55 -2.12 -16.34 6.13
C ARG A 55 -1.03 -16.10 5.11
N PHE A 56 -1.03 -14.91 4.49
CA PHE A 56 0.04 -14.44 3.64
C PHE A 56 0.73 -13.27 4.36
N GLU A 57 2.02 -13.43 4.63
CA GLU A 57 2.87 -12.39 5.17
C GLU A 57 4.26 -12.51 4.56
N GLU A 58 4.71 -11.46 3.89
CA GLU A 58 6.06 -11.38 3.33
C GLU A 58 6.68 -10.01 3.59
N ARG A 59 7.97 -10.03 3.93
CA ARG A 59 8.75 -8.79 4.06
C ARG A 59 9.44 -8.49 2.73
N TRP A 60 9.28 -7.25 2.30
CA TRP A 60 9.85 -6.75 1.07
C TRP A 60 10.66 -5.48 1.30
N LYS A 61 11.72 -5.30 0.53
CA LYS A 61 12.53 -4.09 0.48
C LYS A 61 12.21 -3.36 -0.82
N VAL A 62 11.85 -2.09 -0.71
CA VAL A 62 11.64 -1.17 -1.83
C VAL A 62 12.80 -0.20 -1.87
N ILE A 63 13.44 -0.09 -3.02
CA ILE A 63 14.61 0.74 -3.26
C ILE A 63 14.31 1.64 -4.45
N ASP A 64 14.34 2.95 -4.23
CA ASP A 64 14.37 3.95 -5.30
C ASP A 64 15.81 4.47 -5.41
N ALA A 65 16.38 4.41 -6.60
CA ALA A 65 17.69 4.94 -6.85
C ALA A 65 17.75 5.74 -8.15
N GLU A 66 18.58 6.77 -8.15
CA GLU A 66 18.96 7.52 -9.35
C GLU A 66 20.27 6.98 -9.90
N THR A 67 20.36 6.91 -11.22
CA THR A 67 21.52 6.39 -11.94
C THR A 67 22.12 7.46 -12.85
N THR A 68 23.43 7.44 -13.01
CA THR A 68 24.14 8.38 -13.90
C THR A 68 24.15 7.95 -15.39
N GLY A 69 23.56 6.78 -15.67
CA GLY A 69 23.46 6.24 -17.04
C GLY A 69 22.24 5.32 -17.16
N PRO A 70 21.87 4.96 -18.39
CA PRO A 70 20.69 4.14 -18.62
C PRO A 70 20.88 2.73 -18.04
N VAL A 71 19.95 2.31 -17.23
CA VAL A 71 19.76 0.91 -16.87
C VAL A 71 18.94 0.27 -17.97
N ARG A 72 19.37 -0.89 -18.46
CA ARG A 72 18.65 -1.60 -19.50
C ARG A 72 17.34 -2.14 -18.93
N CYS A 73 16.23 -1.46 -19.22
CA CYS A 73 14.89 -1.94 -18.95
C CYS A 73 13.96 -1.53 -20.10
N TRP A 74 12.84 -2.22 -20.20
CA TRP A 74 11.75 -1.74 -21.02
C TRP A 74 10.95 -0.65 -20.26
N GLU A 75 10.06 0.05 -20.93
CA GLU A 75 9.35 1.21 -20.35
C GLU A 75 8.16 0.82 -19.44
N GLY A 76 8.12 -0.41 -18.99
CA GLY A 76 7.03 -0.93 -18.15
C GLY A 76 7.49 -1.36 -16.78
N VAL A 77 6.69 -2.24 -16.18
CA VAL A 77 6.98 -2.90 -14.92
C VAL A 77 7.36 -4.35 -15.19
N ASP A 78 8.55 -4.75 -14.80
CA ASP A 78 8.99 -6.14 -14.84
C ASP A 78 8.63 -6.82 -13.53
N GLN A 79 7.76 -7.83 -13.60
CA GLN A 79 7.48 -8.70 -12.47
C GLN A 79 8.32 -9.96 -12.58
N VAL A 80 9.30 -10.10 -11.69
CA VAL A 80 10.19 -11.27 -11.64
C VAL A 80 9.55 -12.38 -10.84
N CYS A 81 9.11 -13.42 -11.53
CA CYS A 81 8.45 -14.58 -10.94
C CYS A 81 9.45 -15.69 -10.57
N ASP A 82 10.63 -15.33 -10.07
CA ASP A 82 11.60 -16.30 -9.55
C ASP A 82 11.17 -16.75 -8.16
N PRO A 83 10.84 -18.05 -7.93
CA PRO A 83 10.45 -18.55 -6.60
C PRO A 83 11.52 -18.32 -5.54
N ALA A 84 12.79 -18.31 -5.95
CA ALA A 84 13.90 -18.06 -5.04
C ALA A 84 13.95 -16.60 -4.63
N ARG A 85 13.71 -15.66 -5.58
CA ARG A 85 13.70 -14.23 -5.31
C ARG A 85 12.69 -13.51 -6.21
N PRO A 86 11.43 -13.52 -5.85
CA PRO A 86 10.46 -12.68 -6.55
C PRO A 86 10.80 -11.20 -6.34
N GLY A 87 10.55 -10.42 -7.36
CA GLY A 87 10.86 -8.99 -7.35
C GLY A 87 10.07 -8.23 -8.39
N THR A 88 10.07 -6.93 -8.23
CA THR A 88 9.53 -5.99 -9.21
C THR A 88 10.60 -5.00 -9.60
N PHE A 89 10.67 -4.65 -10.86
CA PHE A 89 11.55 -3.62 -11.38
C PHE A 89 10.77 -2.68 -12.28
N MET A 90 10.96 -1.39 -12.11
CA MET A 90 10.32 -0.39 -12.95
C MET A 90 11.17 0.87 -13.10
N ARG A 91 11.04 1.50 -14.26
CA ARG A 91 11.53 2.83 -14.49
C ARG A 91 10.48 3.83 -14.00
N VAL A 92 10.89 4.73 -13.10
CA VAL A 92 10.00 5.77 -12.55
C VAL A 92 10.04 7.04 -13.41
N ASN A 93 11.25 7.42 -13.86
CA ASN A 93 11.48 8.52 -14.80
C ASN A 93 12.79 8.28 -15.58
N GLU A 94 13.36 9.30 -16.23
CA GLU A 94 14.56 9.17 -17.06
C GLU A 94 15.76 8.60 -16.34
N THR A 95 15.95 8.93 -15.07
CA THR A 95 17.12 8.55 -14.27
C THR A 95 16.77 7.75 -13.02
N ARG A 96 15.49 7.74 -12.62
CA ARG A 96 15.05 7.06 -11.40
C ARG A 96 14.40 5.72 -11.70
N TYR A 97 14.86 4.71 -10.96
CA TYR A 97 14.40 3.33 -11.04
C TYR A 97 13.96 2.85 -9.67
N ARG A 98 13.00 1.94 -9.64
CA ARG A 98 12.51 1.27 -8.45
C ARG A 98 12.72 -0.23 -8.57
N TRP A 99 13.26 -0.80 -7.50
CA TRP A 99 13.35 -2.23 -7.29
C TRP A 99 12.60 -2.61 -6.03
N GLU A 100 11.92 -3.73 -6.10
CA GLU A 100 11.24 -4.31 -4.96
C GLU A 100 11.63 -5.78 -4.85
N PHE A 101 12.14 -6.21 -3.71
CA PHE A 101 12.64 -7.56 -3.50
C PHE A 101 12.03 -8.16 -2.26
N ARG A 102 11.57 -9.43 -2.35
CA ARG A 102 11.28 -10.21 -1.16
C ARG A 102 12.56 -10.40 -0.37
N LEU A 103 12.50 -10.02 0.91
CA LEU A 103 13.62 -10.20 1.82
C LEU A 103 13.80 -11.68 2.15
N ARG A 104 15.04 -12.11 2.16
CA ARG A 104 15.47 -13.41 2.68
C ARG A 104 16.00 -13.24 4.09
N ASP A 105 16.19 -14.36 4.79
CA ASP A 105 16.94 -14.35 6.03
C ASP A 105 18.41 -14.07 5.71
N GLY A 106 18.92 -12.96 6.23
CA GLY A 106 20.26 -12.44 5.98
C GLY A 106 20.28 -10.93 5.75
N GLN A 107 21.45 -10.35 5.87
CA GLN A 107 21.67 -8.93 5.58
C GLN A 107 22.24 -8.79 4.17
N GLU A 108 21.36 -8.46 3.21
CA GLU A 108 21.77 -8.15 1.84
C GLU A 108 21.86 -6.64 1.67
N THR A 109 22.97 -6.18 1.12
CA THR A 109 23.17 -4.76 0.81
C THR A 109 22.36 -4.36 -0.42
N VAL A 110 22.01 -3.09 -0.53
CA VAL A 110 21.31 -2.55 -1.71
C VAL A 110 22.11 -2.85 -2.98
N ARG A 111 23.44 -2.71 -2.93
CA ARG A 111 24.32 -2.97 -4.08
C ARG A 111 24.24 -4.43 -4.55
N GLU A 112 24.23 -5.39 -3.63
CA GLU A 112 24.09 -6.82 -3.98
C GLU A 112 22.72 -7.13 -4.59
N LEU A 113 21.67 -6.47 -4.11
CA LEU A 113 20.32 -6.63 -4.65
C LEU A 113 20.16 -6.06 -6.06
N ILE A 114 20.74 -4.89 -6.32
CA ILE A 114 20.62 -4.18 -7.59
C ILE A 114 21.63 -4.69 -8.65
N ALA A 115 22.80 -5.16 -8.25
CA ALA A 115 23.87 -5.54 -9.16
C ALA A 115 23.44 -6.45 -10.34
N PRO A 116 22.58 -7.47 -10.16
CA PRO A 116 22.13 -8.31 -11.28
C PRO A 116 21.32 -7.57 -12.36
N TRP A 117 20.79 -6.38 -12.03
CA TRP A 117 19.98 -5.56 -12.92
C TRP A 117 20.79 -4.53 -13.70
N LEU A 118 22.02 -4.31 -13.29
CA LEU A 118 22.91 -3.39 -13.96
C LEU A 118 23.62 -4.10 -15.11
N PRO A 119 23.81 -3.44 -16.27
CA PRO A 119 24.62 -4.02 -17.34
C PRO A 119 26.03 -4.35 -16.84
N PRO A 120 26.67 -5.42 -17.34
CA PRO A 120 28.05 -5.76 -16.95
C PRO A 120 29.05 -4.64 -17.19
N SER A 121 28.76 -3.77 -18.15
CA SER A 121 29.55 -2.59 -18.49
C SER A 121 29.20 -1.35 -17.69
N TYR A 122 28.26 -1.45 -16.76
CA TYR A 122 27.83 -0.32 -15.97
C TYR A 122 28.89 0.08 -14.96
N ALA A 123 29.63 1.10 -15.32
CA ALA A 123 30.68 1.72 -14.48
C ALA A 123 30.12 2.91 -13.67
N GLY A 124 28.84 3.21 -13.84
CA GLY A 124 28.20 4.33 -13.17
C GLY A 124 27.88 4.05 -11.70
N ASP A 125 27.78 5.11 -10.95
CA ASP A 125 27.24 5.06 -9.60
C ASP A 125 25.72 5.20 -9.65
N PHE A 126 25.07 4.66 -8.62
CA PHE A 126 23.68 4.95 -8.33
C PHE A 126 23.58 5.54 -6.93
N GLU A 127 22.72 6.51 -6.80
CA GLU A 127 22.38 7.13 -5.51
C GLU A 127 21.06 6.57 -5.02
N VAL A 128 21.06 6.00 -3.81
CA VAL A 128 19.82 5.52 -3.17
C VAL A 128 19.06 6.73 -2.64
N VAL A 129 17.93 7.03 -3.26
CA VAL A 129 17.05 8.14 -2.87
C VAL A 129 16.12 7.71 -1.74
N ARG A 130 15.70 6.44 -1.76
CA ARG A 130 14.80 5.89 -0.76
C ARG A 130 15.06 4.39 -0.57
N GLU A 131 15.12 3.97 0.67
CA GLU A 131 15.09 2.57 1.06
C GLU A 131 14.02 2.39 2.14
N THR A 132 13.12 1.45 1.94
CA THR A 132 12.04 1.19 2.89
C THR A 132 11.71 -0.31 2.91
N GLN A 133 11.38 -0.82 4.08
CA GLN A 133 10.88 -2.18 4.23
C GLN A 133 9.39 -2.16 4.52
N TYR A 134 8.66 -3.05 3.84
CA TYR A 134 7.24 -3.27 4.04
C TYR A 134 6.97 -4.72 4.39
N THR A 135 5.97 -4.93 5.22
CA THR A 135 5.37 -6.25 5.42
C THR A 135 4.04 -6.27 4.69
N PHE A 136 3.99 -7.04 3.61
CA PHE A 136 2.76 -7.23 2.85
C PHE A 136 1.95 -8.36 3.46
N ARG A 137 0.65 -8.12 3.60
CA ARG A 137 -0.30 -9.06 4.15
C ARG A 137 -1.49 -9.21 3.21
N ALA A 138 -2.10 -10.38 3.20
CA ALA A 138 -3.39 -10.58 2.56
C ALA A 138 -4.44 -10.71 3.66
N ARG A 139 -5.35 -9.76 3.72
CA ARG A 139 -6.43 -9.71 4.71
C ARG A 139 -7.71 -9.25 4.06
N LEU A 140 -8.83 -9.76 4.55
CA LEU A 140 -10.16 -9.40 4.11
C LEU A 140 -11.01 -9.05 5.33
N ALA A 141 -11.79 -7.97 5.27
CA ALA A 141 -12.74 -7.68 6.32
C ALA A 141 -13.95 -8.62 6.22
N ASP A 142 -14.42 -9.14 7.34
CA ASP A 142 -15.59 -10.01 7.42
C ASP A 142 -16.90 -9.31 7.03
N ARG A 143 -16.88 -7.98 7.12
CA ARG A 143 -17.99 -7.13 6.68
C ARG A 143 -17.48 -5.83 6.04
N TRP A 144 -18.15 -5.42 4.98
CA TRP A 144 -17.82 -4.23 4.20
C TRP A 144 -18.82 -3.10 4.39
N ARG A 145 -19.88 -3.36 5.14
CA ARG A 145 -20.94 -2.41 5.41
C ARG A 145 -21.48 -2.61 6.82
N GLY A 146 -21.74 -1.49 7.51
CA GLY A 146 -22.51 -1.43 8.74
C GLY A 146 -23.51 -0.28 8.64
N GLY A 147 -24.79 -0.61 8.44
CA GLY A 147 -25.84 0.40 8.24
C GLY A 147 -25.57 1.29 7.03
N ARG A 148 -25.21 2.56 7.26
CA ARG A 148 -24.89 3.58 6.26
C ARG A 148 -23.40 3.89 6.13
N ALA A 149 -22.54 3.11 6.78
CA ALA A 149 -21.10 3.18 6.61
C ALA A 149 -20.61 2.02 5.74
N PHE A 150 -19.78 2.34 4.74
CA PHE A 150 -19.27 1.41 3.74
C PHE A 150 -17.75 1.48 3.72
N LEU A 151 -17.07 0.36 3.50
CA LEU A 151 -15.60 0.31 3.39
C LEU A 151 -15.19 0.19 1.93
N LEU A 152 -14.13 0.91 1.56
CA LEU A 152 -13.58 0.96 0.21
C LEU A 152 -12.04 0.96 0.26
N GLY A 153 -11.41 0.40 -0.76
CA GLY A 153 -9.95 0.38 -0.90
C GLY A 153 -9.27 -0.47 0.17
N ASP A 154 -8.21 0.04 0.78
CA ASP A 154 -7.45 -0.71 1.80
C ASP A 154 -8.18 -0.85 3.14
N ALA A 155 -9.35 -0.24 3.30
CA ALA A 155 -10.16 -0.41 4.51
C ALA A 155 -10.79 -1.81 4.62
N PRO A 156 -11.39 -2.39 3.57
CA PRO A 156 -11.93 -3.75 3.59
C PRO A 156 -10.97 -4.84 3.16
N HIS A 157 -9.89 -4.55 2.41
CA HIS A 157 -8.97 -5.58 1.92
C HIS A 157 -7.52 -5.10 1.80
N LEU A 158 -6.61 -5.93 2.28
CA LEU A 158 -5.18 -5.77 2.04
C LEU A 158 -4.74 -6.83 1.04
N THR A 159 -4.22 -6.38 -0.08
CA THR A 159 -3.71 -7.25 -1.13
C THR A 159 -2.20 -7.10 -1.27
N PRO A 160 -1.46 -8.19 -1.53
CA PRO A 160 -0.07 -8.09 -1.92
C PRO A 160 0.06 -7.20 -3.18
N PRO A 161 1.14 -6.42 -3.32
CA PRO A 161 1.26 -5.39 -4.37
C PRO A 161 1.56 -5.95 -5.76
N PHE A 162 1.48 -7.25 -5.93
CA PHE A 162 1.78 -7.92 -7.20
C PHE A 162 0.88 -7.38 -8.32
N VAL A 163 1.53 -6.98 -9.40
CA VAL A 163 0.85 -6.42 -10.59
C VAL A 163 0.13 -5.07 -10.31
N GLY A 164 0.35 -4.44 -9.14
CA GLY A 164 -0.17 -3.10 -8.84
C GLY A 164 -1.70 -2.99 -8.78
N GLN A 165 -2.41 -4.04 -8.34
CA GLN A 165 -3.88 -4.10 -8.43
C GLN A 165 -4.63 -3.35 -7.32
N GLY A 166 -3.97 -2.90 -6.25
CA GLY A 166 -4.63 -2.29 -5.08
C GLY A 166 -5.55 -1.12 -5.45
N LEU A 167 -5.05 -0.15 -6.22
CA LEU A 167 -5.86 1.00 -6.66
C LEU A 167 -7.06 0.57 -7.50
N CYS A 168 -6.85 -0.34 -8.48
CA CYS A 168 -7.92 -0.81 -9.35
C CYS A 168 -8.98 -1.61 -8.57
N SER A 169 -8.58 -2.38 -7.57
CA SER A 169 -9.50 -3.07 -6.67
C SER A 169 -10.33 -2.08 -5.86
N GLY A 170 -9.68 -1.11 -5.23
CA GLY A 170 -10.37 -0.08 -4.46
C GLY A 170 -11.35 0.78 -5.28
N LEU A 171 -11.04 1.04 -6.55
CA LEU A 171 -11.99 1.72 -7.45
C LEU A 171 -13.20 0.85 -7.78
N ARG A 172 -13.03 -0.47 -7.87
CA ARG A 172 -14.15 -1.41 -8.10
C ARG A 172 -15.07 -1.53 -6.89
N ASP A 173 -14.57 -1.34 -5.68
CA ASP A 173 -15.39 -1.35 -4.47
C ASP A 173 -16.47 -0.25 -4.49
N ALA A 174 -16.22 0.83 -5.23
CA ALA A 174 -17.14 1.96 -5.34
C ALA A 174 -18.23 1.78 -6.41
N TYR A 175 -18.13 0.71 -7.23
CA TYR A 175 -19.06 0.45 -8.33
C TYR A 175 -20.09 -0.60 -7.94
#